data_53bc590513ca423aeb2b9c1420a66052
#
_entry.id   53bc590513ca423aeb2b9c1420a66052
#
_cell.length_a   1.000
_cell.length_b   1.000
_cell.length_c   1.000
_cell.angle_alpha   90.00
_cell.angle_beta   90.00
_cell.angle_gamma   90.00
#
_symmetry.space_group_name_H-M   'P 1'
#
loop_
_entity.id
_entity.type
_entity.pdbx_description
1 polymer ?
#
loop_
_entity_poly.entity_id
_entity_poly.type
_entity_poly.pdbx_seq_one_letter_code
_entity_poly.pdbx_strand_id
1 'polypeptide(L)' 'MDINVCVEEIILDDSPVYVVYPEDEIYSEVVGVAESMEEAWRDFASSFNRMCYNDNGAPIFIEA' A
#
# COMPACT_ATOMS: atom_id res chain seq x y z
N MET A 1 -11.19 -9.17 6.06
CA MET A 1 -11.52 -7.86 5.45
C MET A 1 -10.70 -7.70 4.18
N ASP A 2 -11.37 -7.51 3.08
CA ASP A 2 -10.70 -7.37 1.78
C ASP A 2 -10.45 -5.91 1.46
N ILE A 3 -9.21 -5.60 1.13
CA ILE A 3 -8.77 -4.24 0.81
C ILE A 3 -8.24 -4.23 -0.62
N ASN A 4 -8.91 -3.49 -1.49
CA ASN A 4 -8.44 -3.32 -2.87
C ASN A 4 -7.32 -2.30 -2.89
N VAL A 5 -6.21 -2.66 -3.54
CA VAL A 5 -4.98 -1.88 -3.53
C VAL A 5 -4.53 -1.60 -4.94
N CYS A 6 -4.09 -0.38 -5.18
CA CYS A 6 -3.54 0.05 -6.47
C CYS A 6 -2.03 0.16 -6.37
N VAL A 7 -1.36 -0.16 -7.47
CA VAL A 7 0.10 -0.06 -7.55
C VAL A 7 0.45 0.77 -8.78
N GLU A 8 1.33 1.75 -8.59
CA GLU A 8 1.81 2.58 -9.70
C GLU A 8 3.33 2.64 -9.69
N GLU A 9 3.91 2.70 -10.88
CA GLU A 9 5.33 2.93 -11.05
C GLU A 9 5.54 4.38 -11.51
N ILE A 10 6.39 5.11 -10.78
CA ILE A 10 6.73 6.49 -11.09
C ILE A 10 8.23 6.55 -11.33
N ILE A 11 8.65 7.31 -12.34
CA ILE A 11 10.08 7.52 -12.60
C ILE A 11 10.48 8.84 -11.96
N LEU A 12 11.40 8.76 -10.98
CA LEU A 12 11.97 9.93 -10.30
C LEU A 12 13.47 9.91 -10.48
N ASP A 13 14.03 10.98 -11.03
CA ASP A 13 15.48 11.12 -11.24
C ASP A 13 16.04 9.90 -11.99
N ASP A 14 15.36 9.47 -13.03
CA ASP A 14 15.73 8.33 -13.87
C ASP A 14 15.70 6.97 -13.15
N SER A 15 15.07 6.91 -11.97
CA SER A 15 14.94 5.66 -11.22
C SER A 15 13.46 5.35 -10.97
N PRO A 16 13.06 4.07 -11.06
CA PRO A 16 11.68 3.71 -10.79
C PRO A 16 11.40 3.72 -9.29
N VAL A 17 10.23 4.21 -8.94
CA VAL A 17 9.72 4.18 -7.57
C VAL A 17 8.31 3.60 -7.63
N TYR A 18 8.00 2.69 -6.74
CA TYR A 18 6.70 2.05 -6.70
C TYR A 18 5.88 2.61 -5.56
N VAL A 19 4.60 2.91 -5.87
CA VAL A 19 3.66 3.45 -4.90
C VAL A 19 2.51 2.48 -4.78
N VAL A 20 2.22 2.06 -3.55
CA VAL A 20 1.12 1.15 -3.23
C VAL A 20 0.14 1.92 -2.36
N TYR A 21 -1.11 1.97 -2.78
CA TYR A 21 -2.12 2.75 -2.07
C TYR A 21 -3.49 2.08 -2.16
N PRO A 22 -4.40 2.33 -1.21
CA PRO A 22 -5.72 1.72 -1.23
C PRO A 22 -6.63 2.41 -2.25
N GLU A 23 -7.51 1.64 -2.86
CA GLU A 23 -8.51 2.18 -3.77
C GLU A 23 -9.56 3.01 -3.02
N ASP A 24 -9.90 2.60 -1.80
CA ASP A 24 -10.92 3.24 -1.00
C ASP A 24 -10.37 4.49 -0.30
N GLU A 25 -11.06 5.62 -0.49
CA GLU A 25 -10.64 6.91 0.05
C GLU A 25 -10.60 6.95 1.58
N ILE A 26 -11.31 6.08 2.27
CA ILE A 26 -11.28 6.08 3.74
C ILE A 26 -9.89 5.69 4.29
N TYR A 27 -9.06 5.06 3.47
CA TYR A 27 -7.70 4.69 3.84
C TYR A 27 -6.65 5.54 3.12
N SER A 28 -7.02 6.72 2.64
CA SER A 28 -6.18 7.52 1.74
C SER A 28 -4.82 7.92 2.32
N GLU A 29 -4.67 7.91 3.64
CA GLU A 29 -3.40 8.24 4.28
C GLU A 29 -2.42 7.08 4.35
N VAL A 30 -2.87 5.86 4.02
CA VAL A 30 -2.03 4.67 4.07
C VAL A 30 -1.36 4.49 2.70
N VAL A 31 -0.07 4.71 2.63
CA VAL A 31 0.70 4.64 1.37
C VAL A 31 2.02 3.93 1.64
N GLY A 32 2.41 3.05 0.72
CA GLY A 32 3.74 2.46 0.72
C GLY A 32 4.52 2.95 -0.48
N VAL A 33 5.76 3.36 -0.29
CA VAL A 33 6.64 3.88 -1.35
C VAL A 33 8.03 3.28 -1.20
N ALA A 34 8.56 2.73 -2.27
CA ALA A 34 9.90 2.17 -2.25
C ALA A 34 10.45 2.01 -3.67
N GLU A 35 11.74 1.75 -3.78
CA GLU A 35 12.41 1.56 -5.06
C GLU A 35 12.17 0.15 -5.63
N SER A 36 11.62 -0.77 -4.85
CA SER A 36 11.22 -2.09 -5.32
C SER A 36 9.77 -2.35 -4.97
N MET A 37 9.11 -3.16 -5.80
CA MET A 37 7.72 -3.54 -5.59
C MET A 37 7.51 -4.24 -4.24
N GLU A 38 8.41 -5.17 -3.92
CA GLU A 38 8.32 -5.93 -2.66
C GLU A 38 8.41 -5.02 -1.45
N GLU A 39 9.34 -4.07 -1.47
CA GLU A 39 9.50 -3.13 -0.35
C GLU A 39 8.33 -2.16 -0.25
N ALA A 40 7.78 -1.74 -1.39
CA ALA A 40 6.61 -0.86 -1.40
C ALA A 40 5.40 -1.55 -0.77
N TRP A 41 5.16 -2.82 -1.11
CA TRP A 41 4.09 -3.60 -0.52
C TRP A 41 4.31 -3.79 0.98
N ARG A 42 5.53 -4.07 1.39
CA ARG A 42 5.87 -4.24 2.81
C ARG A 42 5.63 -2.95 3.58
N ASP A 43 6.04 -1.82 3.01
CA ASP A 43 5.82 -0.51 3.62
C ASP A 43 4.33 -0.20 3.75
N PHE A 44 3.55 -0.48 2.70
CA PHE A 44 2.10 -0.30 2.73
C PHE A 44 1.45 -1.16 3.81
N ALA A 45 1.78 -2.44 3.86
CA ALA A 45 1.19 -3.36 4.84
C ALA A 45 1.52 -2.94 6.27
N SER A 46 2.74 -2.51 6.51
CA SER A 46 3.17 -2.02 7.82
C SER A 46 2.41 -0.75 8.22
N SER A 47 2.24 0.18 7.29
CA SER A 47 1.50 1.41 7.53
C SER A 47 0.02 1.12 7.80
N PHE A 48 -0.57 0.21 7.03
CA PHE A 48 -1.96 -0.18 7.23
C PHE A 48 -2.18 -0.75 8.63
N ASN A 49 -1.30 -1.64 9.06
CA ASN A 49 -1.41 -2.26 10.38
C ASN A 49 -1.28 -1.26 11.51
N ARG A 50 -0.45 -0.22 11.33
CA ARG A 50 -0.29 0.82 12.37
C ARG A 50 -1.48 1.77 12.43
N MET A 51 -2.02 2.14 11.27
CA MET A 51 -3.01 3.20 11.16
C MET A 51 -4.45 2.69 11.21
N CYS A 52 -4.66 1.45 10.78
CA CYS A 52 -6.00 0.89 10.61
C CYS A 52 -6.16 -0.42 11.37
N TYR A 53 -5.57 -0.49 12.57
CA TYR A 53 -5.70 -1.69 13.40
C TYR A 53 -7.16 -1.97 13.71
N ASN A 54 -7.59 -3.22 13.52
CA ASN A 54 -8.92 -3.64 13.94
C ASN A 54 -8.87 -5.08 14.45
N ASP A 55 -9.83 -5.41 15.31
CA ASP A 55 -9.90 -6.73 15.95
C ASP A 55 -10.66 -7.75 15.10
N ASN A 56 -11.07 -7.40 13.91
CA ASN A 56 -11.90 -8.24 13.04
C ASN A 56 -11.09 -9.17 12.13
N GLY A 57 -9.81 -9.33 12.43
CA GLY A 57 -8.94 -10.20 11.68
C GLY A 57 -7.97 -9.44 10.76
N ALA A 58 -7.02 -10.19 10.21
CA ALA A 58 -6.01 -9.62 9.34
C ALA A 58 -6.61 -9.16 8.02
N PRO A 59 -6.16 -8.04 7.46
CA PRO A 59 -6.61 -7.60 6.15
C PRO A 59 -6.06 -8.52 5.05
N ILE A 60 -6.83 -8.65 3.96
CA ILE A 60 -6.40 -9.34 2.75
C ILE A 60 -6.28 -8.26 1.68
N PHE A 61 -5.08 -8.06 1.17
CA PHE A 61 -4.83 -7.06 0.14
C PHE A 61 -5.00 -7.67 -1.24
N ILE A 62 -5.84 -7.04 -2.05
CA ILE A 62 -6.15 -7.51 -3.40
C ILE A 62 -5.69 -6.43 -4.38
N GLU A 63 -4.76 -6.78 -5.26
CA GLU A 63 -4.30 -5.84 -6.27
C GLU A 63 -5.40 -5.60 -7.30
N ALA A 64 -5.71 -4.35 -7.49
CA ALA A 64 -6.75 -3.94 -8.43
C ALA A 64 -6.26 -3.94 -9.87
#